data_0a9f1862a4d7703bba2d298ee99a8982
#
_entry.id   0a9f1862a4d7703bba2d298ee99a8982
#
_cell.length_a   1.000
_cell.length_b   1.000
_cell.length_c   1.000
_cell.angle_alpha   90.00
_cell.angle_beta   90.00
_cell.angle_gamma   90.00
#
_symmetry.space_group_name_H-M   'P 1'
#
loop_
_entity.id
_entity.type
_entity.pdbx_description
1 polymer ?
#
loop_
_entity_poly.entity_id
_entity_poly.type
_entity_poly.pdbx_seq_one_letter_code
_entity_poly.pdbx_strand_id
1 'polypeptide(L)'
;RPDVSGKKVELEFDVCPRGRLRCPRRVVAEMKDRWGPLGAECDSVPGYVHDPVGDLAARAGAGVLQKYHGRALLITTGACAVNCRYCFRRHFPYAEESAAANQWQQAIGYLAGDTSITELLLSGGDPLSLSTSKLRSLSDQLKPLTHIKRLRFHTRLPIVLPERVDAEFTDWLSSLPYQLVFVVHANHANELDGPVTSALRALGRAGATVLNQSVLLKGVNDSSEDLAALSERLFDAGVLPYYLHLLDKVQGAAHFEVPVD
;
A
#
# COMPACT_ATOMS: atom_id res chain seq x y z
N ARG A 1 2.80 -21.98 24.26
CA ARG A 1 3.16 -22.69 23.02
C ARG A 1 1.87 -22.89 22.25
N PRO A 2 1.65 -22.32 21.05
CA PRO A 2 0.49 -22.62 20.23
C PRO A 2 0.68 -23.99 19.57
N ASP A 3 -0.39 -24.74 19.54
CA ASP A 3 -0.50 -26.05 18.89
C ASP A 3 -0.38 -25.83 17.37
N VAL A 4 0.66 -26.40 16.78
CA VAL A 4 0.89 -26.43 15.32
C VAL A 4 0.28 -27.71 14.75
N SER A 5 -1.04 -27.87 14.82
CA SER A 5 -1.71 -28.87 14.02
C SER A 5 -1.88 -28.36 12.60
N GLY A 6 -1.10 -28.92 11.65
CA GLY A 6 -1.06 -28.54 10.25
C GLY A 6 -2.37 -28.76 9.48
N LYS A 7 -3.37 -27.95 9.75
CA LYS A 7 -4.55 -27.84 8.91
C LYS A 7 -4.33 -26.77 7.88
N LYS A 8 -4.23 -27.17 6.60
CA LYS A 8 -4.40 -26.27 5.46
C LYS A 8 -5.72 -25.52 5.65
N VAL A 9 -5.62 -24.20 5.83
CA VAL A 9 -6.79 -23.32 5.79
C VAL A 9 -7.04 -23.03 4.31
N GLU A 10 -8.04 -23.66 3.71
CA GLU A 10 -8.59 -23.23 2.43
C GLU A 10 -9.27 -21.88 2.64
N LEU A 11 -8.70 -20.86 2.02
CA LEU A 11 -9.25 -19.51 2.05
C LEU A 11 -10.35 -19.42 0.98
N GLU A 12 -11.61 -19.61 1.36
CA GLU A 12 -12.74 -19.22 0.52
C GLU A 12 -12.91 -17.71 0.57
N PHE A 13 -12.74 -17.06 -0.59
CA PHE A 13 -12.94 -15.64 -0.75
C PHE A 13 -14.37 -15.37 -1.23
N ASP A 14 -15.19 -14.77 -0.38
CA ASP A 14 -16.46 -14.18 -0.81
C ASP A 14 -16.20 -12.93 -1.66
N VAL A 15 -16.55 -12.98 -2.92
CA VAL A 15 -16.51 -11.83 -3.82
C VAL A 15 -17.75 -10.96 -3.55
N CYS A 16 -17.52 -9.75 -3.05
CA CYS A 16 -18.60 -8.76 -2.93
C CYS A 16 -19.17 -8.45 -4.34
N PRO A 17 -20.50 -8.23 -4.50
CA PRO A 17 -21.12 -7.86 -5.79
C PRO A 17 -20.51 -6.63 -6.49
N ARG A 18 -19.65 -5.88 -5.79
CA ARG A 18 -18.88 -4.74 -6.34
C ARG A 18 -17.43 -5.09 -6.66
N GLY A 19 -17.07 -6.38 -6.80
CA GLY A 19 -15.74 -6.82 -7.20
C GLY A 19 -14.63 -6.64 -6.13
N ARG A 20 -14.98 -6.44 -4.86
CA ARG A 20 -14.00 -6.38 -3.77
C ARG A 20 -13.85 -7.77 -3.17
N LEU A 21 -12.62 -8.27 -3.08
CA LEU A 21 -12.30 -9.45 -2.29
C LEU A 21 -12.61 -9.14 -0.82
N ARG A 22 -13.51 -9.89 -0.21
CA ARG A 22 -13.73 -9.86 1.24
C ARG A 22 -12.80 -10.92 1.86
N CYS A 23 -12.08 -10.51 2.88
CA CYS A 23 -11.38 -11.46 3.75
C CYS A 23 -12.39 -12.50 4.26
N PRO A 24 -12.08 -13.80 4.24
CA PRO A 24 -12.98 -14.85 4.69
C PRO A 24 -13.50 -14.55 6.10
N ARG A 25 -14.80 -14.84 6.34
CA ARG A 25 -15.45 -14.62 7.66
C ARG A 25 -14.66 -15.26 8.80
N ARG A 26 -13.92 -16.34 8.54
CA ARG A 26 -13.11 -17.06 9.52
C ARG A 26 -11.85 -16.29 9.91
N VAL A 27 -11.15 -15.67 8.94
CA VAL A 27 -10.00 -14.80 9.21
C VAL A 27 -10.45 -13.52 9.91
N VAL A 28 -11.64 -12.98 9.56
CA VAL A 28 -12.25 -11.84 10.26
C VAL A 28 -12.64 -12.19 11.70
N ALA A 29 -13.06 -13.45 11.99
CA ALA A 29 -13.39 -13.87 13.35
C ALA A 29 -12.13 -14.07 14.20
N GLU A 30 -11.07 -14.70 13.67
CA GLU A 30 -9.78 -14.81 14.35
C GLU A 30 -9.10 -13.45 14.53
N MET A 31 -9.24 -12.55 13.55
CA MET A 31 -8.83 -11.14 13.70
C MET A 31 -9.69 -10.41 14.73
N LYS A 32 -11.01 -10.69 14.86
CA LYS A 32 -11.87 -10.13 15.91
C LYS A 32 -11.34 -10.40 17.31
N ASP A 33 -10.99 -11.65 17.59
CA ASP A 33 -10.54 -12.04 18.92
C ASP A 33 -9.13 -11.52 19.25
N ARG A 34 -8.31 -11.28 18.23
CA ARG A 34 -6.92 -10.83 18.36
C ARG A 34 -6.77 -9.30 18.29
N TRP A 35 -7.71 -8.58 17.64
CA TRP A 35 -7.60 -7.16 17.32
C TRP A 35 -8.69 -6.30 18.00
N GLY A 36 -9.46 -6.88 18.92
CA GLY A 36 -10.56 -6.20 19.59
C GLY A 36 -11.88 -6.17 18.79
N PRO A 37 -12.97 -5.72 19.40
CA PRO A 37 -14.28 -5.72 18.77
C PRO A 37 -14.32 -4.77 17.57
N LEU A 38 -14.94 -5.22 16.47
CA LEU A 38 -15.22 -4.38 15.29
C LEU A 38 -16.02 -3.09 15.64
N GLY A 39 -16.67 -3.05 16.81
CA GLY A 39 -17.33 -1.86 17.34
C GLY A 39 -16.39 -0.67 17.54
N ALA A 40 -15.14 -0.91 17.92
CA ALA A 40 -14.16 0.17 18.12
C ALA A 40 -13.83 0.94 16.84
N GLU A 41 -14.08 0.37 15.67
CA GLU A 41 -13.90 1.06 14.38
C GLU A 41 -15.06 2.03 14.07
N CYS A 42 -16.18 1.92 14.78
CA CYS A 42 -17.33 2.79 14.62
C CYS A 42 -17.32 3.96 15.64
N ASP A 43 -16.43 3.90 16.63
CA ASP A 43 -16.38 4.90 17.68
C ASP A 43 -15.83 6.23 17.14
N SER A 44 -16.53 7.31 17.49
CA SER A 44 -16.03 8.67 17.24
C SER A 44 -15.16 9.09 18.42
N VAL A 45 -13.86 9.25 18.15
CA VAL A 45 -12.87 9.64 19.16
C VAL A 45 -12.40 11.06 18.88
N PRO A 46 -12.41 11.97 19.88
CA PRO A 46 -11.92 13.33 19.70
C PRO A 46 -10.49 13.37 19.16
N GLY A 47 -10.23 14.25 18.17
CA GLY A 47 -8.94 14.40 17.52
C GLY A 47 -8.72 13.43 16.35
N TYR A 48 -9.62 12.48 16.09
CA TYR A 48 -9.60 11.63 14.91
C TYR A 48 -10.52 12.19 13.82
N VAL A 49 -10.01 12.33 12.60
CA VAL A 49 -10.67 13.02 11.48
C VAL A 49 -10.74 12.13 10.23
N HIS A 50 -11.48 12.56 9.21
CA HIS A 50 -11.59 11.82 7.94
C HIS A 50 -10.36 11.97 7.04
N ASP A 51 -9.64 13.09 7.11
CA ASP A 51 -8.44 13.39 6.33
C ASP A 51 -7.30 13.84 7.24
N PRO A 52 -6.66 12.90 7.97
CA PRO A 52 -5.62 13.23 8.96
C PRO A 52 -4.33 13.75 8.35
N VAL A 53 -4.11 13.52 7.06
CA VAL A 53 -2.88 13.91 6.36
C VAL A 53 -3.08 15.07 5.39
N GLY A 54 -4.29 15.61 5.26
CA GLY A 54 -4.60 16.76 4.41
C GLY A 54 -4.50 16.46 2.91
N ASP A 55 -4.84 15.25 2.49
CA ASP A 55 -4.79 14.85 1.07
C ASP A 55 -5.78 15.65 0.22
N LEU A 56 -6.95 16.00 0.77
CA LEU A 56 -7.96 16.78 0.06
C LEU A 56 -7.48 18.21 -0.25
N ALA A 57 -6.71 18.80 0.67
CA ALA A 57 -6.11 20.13 0.46
C ALA A 57 -4.90 20.10 -0.50
N ALA A 58 -4.32 18.92 -0.73
CA ALA A 58 -3.14 18.74 -1.60
C ALA A 58 -3.50 18.41 -3.07
N ARG A 59 -4.77 18.48 -3.43
CA ARG A 59 -5.23 18.25 -4.82
C ARG A 59 -4.61 19.26 -5.76
N ALA A 60 -3.91 18.76 -6.80
CA ALA A 60 -3.30 19.58 -7.83
C ALA A 60 -3.96 19.37 -9.20
N GLY A 61 -4.73 18.29 -9.36
CA GLY A 61 -5.48 17.94 -10.56
C GLY A 61 -6.28 16.66 -10.34
N ALA A 62 -7.04 16.22 -11.33
CA ALA A 62 -7.83 14.98 -11.22
C ALA A 62 -6.93 13.78 -10.95
N GLY A 63 -7.03 13.21 -9.75
CA GLY A 63 -6.24 12.09 -9.29
C GLY A 63 -4.76 12.39 -9.01
N VAL A 64 -4.36 13.67 -8.92
CA VAL A 64 -2.99 14.08 -8.59
C VAL A 64 -2.97 14.84 -7.27
N LEU A 65 -2.14 14.38 -6.34
CA LEU A 65 -1.84 15.07 -5.09
C LEU A 65 -0.39 15.57 -5.12
N GLN A 66 -0.16 16.83 -4.75
CA GLN A 66 1.18 17.39 -4.69
C GLN A 66 1.39 18.19 -3.41
N LYS A 67 2.16 17.63 -2.48
CA LYS A 67 2.52 18.26 -1.20
C LYS A 67 3.94 18.83 -1.21
N TYR A 68 4.78 18.34 -2.12
CA TYR A 68 6.21 18.64 -2.13
C TYR A 68 6.67 19.02 -3.54
N HIS A 69 7.62 19.94 -3.61
CA HIS A 69 8.29 20.28 -4.86
C HIS A 69 9.05 19.06 -5.42
N GLY A 70 9.01 18.87 -6.73
CA GLY A 70 9.74 17.80 -7.42
C GLY A 70 9.09 16.43 -7.35
N ARG A 71 7.94 16.29 -6.68
CA ARG A 71 7.28 15.00 -6.44
C ARG A 71 5.76 15.16 -6.52
N ALA A 72 5.10 14.24 -7.23
CA ALA A 72 3.64 14.13 -7.26
C ALA A 72 3.19 12.70 -6.93
N LEU A 73 1.98 12.57 -6.40
CA LEU A 73 1.33 11.29 -6.14
C LEU A 73 0.13 11.14 -7.07
N LEU A 74 0.07 10.03 -7.78
CA LEU A 74 -1.03 9.67 -8.66
C LEU A 74 -1.95 8.66 -7.96
N ILE A 75 -3.22 9.00 -7.83
CA ILE A 75 -4.28 8.09 -7.41
C ILE A 75 -4.62 7.18 -8.59
N THR A 76 -3.93 6.03 -8.67
CA THR A 76 -4.06 5.12 -9.81
C THR A 76 -5.39 4.38 -9.83
N THR A 77 -5.91 4.04 -8.64
CA THR A 77 -7.17 3.32 -8.44
C THR A 77 -7.66 3.54 -7.01
N GLY A 78 -8.95 3.36 -6.78
CA GLY A 78 -9.54 3.31 -5.42
C GLY A 78 -9.65 1.88 -4.87
N ALA A 79 -9.24 0.86 -5.63
CA ALA A 79 -9.35 -0.54 -5.22
C ALA A 79 -8.14 -0.98 -4.39
N CYS A 80 -8.41 -1.82 -3.39
CA CYS A 80 -7.42 -2.60 -2.66
C CYS A 80 -7.87 -4.06 -2.64
N ALA A 81 -6.92 -5.00 -2.71
CA ALA A 81 -7.22 -6.42 -2.51
C ALA A 81 -7.64 -6.67 -1.04
N VAL A 82 -6.97 -6.02 -0.09
CA VAL A 82 -7.28 -6.05 1.34
C VAL A 82 -7.31 -4.63 1.88
N ASN A 83 -8.37 -4.28 2.63
CA ASN A 83 -8.48 -2.98 3.27
C ASN A 83 -7.80 -3.03 4.65
N CYS A 84 -6.76 -2.22 4.83
CA CYS A 84 -6.10 -2.06 6.13
C CYS A 84 -7.05 -1.42 7.13
N ARG A 85 -7.17 -1.97 8.35
CA ARG A 85 -8.03 -1.43 9.41
C ARG A 85 -7.58 -0.06 9.91
N TYR A 86 -6.32 0.25 9.78
CA TYR A 86 -5.67 1.52 10.14
C TYR A 86 -5.48 2.45 8.93
N CYS A 87 -6.09 2.19 7.77
CA CYS A 87 -5.88 2.97 6.56
C CYS A 87 -6.29 4.44 6.76
N PHE A 88 -5.32 5.36 6.66
CA PHE A 88 -5.57 6.80 6.79
C PHE A 88 -6.45 7.37 5.66
N ARG A 89 -6.52 6.69 4.51
CA ARG A 89 -7.38 7.04 3.36
C ARG A 89 -8.70 6.29 3.34
N ARG A 90 -9.16 5.70 4.45
CA ARG A 90 -10.41 4.92 4.47
C ARG A 90 -11.66 5.73 4.13
N HIS A 91 -11.61 7.05 4.30
CA HIS A 91 -12.69 8.00 3.99
C HIS A 91 -12.41 8.82 2.73
N PHE A 92 -11.31 8.54 2.00
CA PHE A 92 -10.94 9.28 0.80
C PHE A 92 -11.97 9.05 -0.34
N PRO A 93 -12.44 10.12 -1.04
CA PRO A 93 -13.49 10.02 -2.05
C PRO A 93 -12.96 9.49 -3.39
N TYR A 94 -12.52 8.24 -3.42
CA TYR A 94 -11.90 7.62 -4.62
C TYR A 94 -12.79 7.64 -5.86
N ALA A 95 -14.11 7.66 -5.72
CA ALA A 95 -15.03 7.69 -6.86
C ALA A 95 -14.89 9.00 -7.67
N GLU A 96 -14.54 10.09 -6.98
CA GLU A 96 -14.39 11.43 -7.56
C GLU A 96 -12.95 11.73 -7.96
N GLU A 97 -11.97 11.07 -7.28
CA GLU A 97 -10.55 11.40 -7.33
C GLU A 97 -9.70 10.36 -8.07
N SER A 98 -10.32 9.36 -8.73
CA SER A 98 -9.54 8.37 -9.46
C SER A 98 -9.12 8.89 -10.83
N ALA A 99 -7.81 9.02 -11.05
CA ALA A 99 -7.24 9.38 -12.35
C ALA A 99 -7.55 8.34 -13.45
N ALA A 100 -7.89 7.10 -13.07
CA ALA A 100 -8.21 6.03 -14.00
C ALA A 100 -9.54 6.23 -14.75
N ALA A 101 -10.42 7.12 -14.27
CA ALA A 101 -11.74 7.35 -14.87
C ALA A 101 -11.68 7.79 -16.35
N ASN A 102 -10.64 8.56 -16.72
CA ASN A 102 -10.37 9.03 -18.08
C ASN A 102 -9.01 8.56 -18.61
N GLN A 103 -8.59 7.35 -18.23
CA GLN A 103 -7.31 6.78 -18.66
C GLN A 103 -6.10 7.66 -18.34
N TRP A 104 -6.12 8.33 -17.18
CA TRP A 104 -5.07 9.21 -16.66
C TRP A 104 -4.75 10.47 -17.48
N GLN A 105 -5.50 10.79 -18.53
CA GLN A 105 -5.20 11.89 -19.47
C GLN A 105 -5.01 13.24 -18.76
N GLN A 106 -5.88 13.58 -17.80
CA GLN A 106 -5.77 14.84 -17.08
C GLN A 106 -4.53 14.87 -16.17
N ALA A 107 -4.24 13.74 -15.51
CA ALA A 107 -3.06 13.60 -14.67
C ALA A 107 -1.76 13.69 -15.50
N ILE A 108 -1.71 13.03 -16.66
CA ILE A 108 -0.58 13.14 -17.60
C ILE A 108 -0.41 14.57 -18.09
N GLY A 109 -1.50 15.26 -18.42
CA GLY A 109 -1.46 16.68 -18.81
C GLY A 109 -0.87 17.58 -17.71
N TYR A 110 -1.28 17.37 -16.46
CA TYR A 110 -0.70 18.07 -15.30
C TYR A 110 0.79 17.80 -15.16
N LEU A 111 1.21 16.52 -15.19
CA LEU A 111 2.61 16.11 -15.08
C LEU A 111 3.47 16.66 -16.23
N ALA A 112 2.92 16.77 -17.44
CA ALA A 112 3.61 17.37 -18.58
C ALA A 112 3.83 18.88 -18.43
N GLY A 113 2.92 19.56 -17.72
CA GLY A 113 2.97 20.99 -17.46
C GLY A 113 3.96 21.40 -16.37
N ASP A 114 4.36 20.50 -15.49
CA ASP A 114 5.30 20.76 -14.39
C ASP A 114 6.56 19.91 -14.51
N THR A 115 7.56 20.41 -15.21
CA THR A 115 8.84 19.72 -15.42
C THR A 115 9.72 19.64 -14.17
N SER A 116 9.34 20.29 -13.06
CA SER A 116 10.03 20.14 -11.78
C SER A 116 9.77 18.78 -11.15
N ILE A 117 8.67 18.08 -11.52
CA ILE A 117 8.30 16.77 -11.00
C ILE A 117 9.22 15.70 -11.58
N THR A 118 10.18 15.25 -10.80
CA THR A 118 11.13 14.20 -11.20
C THR A 118 10.80 12.82 -10.62
N GLU A 119 9.93 12.76 -9.62
CA GLU A 119 9.47 11.52 -8.97
C GLU A 119 7.95 11.45 -8.97
N LEU A 120 7.41 10.34 -9.50
CA LEU A 120 5.99 10.04 -9.47
C LEU A 120 5.71 8.87 -8.54
N LEU A 121 4.87 9.10 -7.53
CA LEU A 121 4.38 8.08 -6.62
C LEU A 121 3.08 7.49 -7.16
N LEU A 122 3.03 6.20 -7.37
CA LEU A 122 1.82 5.46 -7.70
C LEU A 122 1.20 4.92 -6.41
N SER A 123 -0.01 5.36 -6.11
CA SER A 123 -0.72 5.07 -4.86
C SER A 123 -2.23 5.12 -5.10
N GLY A 124 -2.98 5.41 -4.06
CA GLY A 124 -4.45 5.50 -4.10
C GLY A 124 -5.06 4.50 -3.14
N GLY A 125 -5.80 3.52 -3.66
CA GLY A 125 -6.02 2.24 -3.01
C GLY A 125 -4.69 1.49 -3.01
N ASP A 126 -4.57 0.50 -3.85
CA ASP A 126 -3.27 -0.15 -4.08
C ASP A 126 -2.99 -0.20 -5.58
N PRO A 127 -1.89 0.39 -6.09
CA PRO A 127 -1.60 0.45 -7.51
C PRO A 127 -1.47 -0.94 -8.16
N LEU A 128 -1.04 -1.96 -7.42
CA LEU A 128 -0.91 -3.32 -7.94
C LEU A 128 -2.26 -4.06 -8.03
N SER A 129 -3.37 -3.47 -7.56
CA SER A 129 -4.73 -3.94 -7.86
C SER A 129 -5.10 -3.73 -9.34
N LEU A 130 -4.36 -2.90 -10.06
CA LEU A 130 -4.45 -2.82 -11.52
C LEU A 130 -3.72 -4.02 -12.16
N SER A 131 -4.24 -4.51 -13.30
CA SER A 131 -3.53 -5.53 -14.09
C SER A 131 -2.21 -4.99 -14.64
N THR A 132 -1.26 -5.88 -14.92
CA THR A 132 0.02 -5.52 -15.55
C THR A 132 -0.20 -4.77 -16.87
N SER A 133 -1.20 -5.16 -17.67
CA SER A 133 -1.54 -4.46 -18.91
C SER A 133 -2.00 -3.01 -18.69
N LYS A 134 -2.78 -2.73 -17.63
CA LYS A 134 -3.17 -1.36 -17.29
C LYS A 134 -1.99 -0.52 -16.80
N LEU A 135 -1.12 -1.10 -15.97
CA LEU A 135 0.11 -0.44 -15.52
C LEU A 135 1.06 -0.15 -16.69
N ARG A 136 1.14 -1.07 -17.66
CA ARG A 136 1.88 -0.88 -18.92
C ARG A 136 1.32 0.29 -19.71
N SER A 137 0.00 0.37 -19.89
CA SER A 137 -0.65 1.49 -20.57
C SER A 137 -0.38 2.83 -19.90
N LEU A 138 -0.35 2.88 -18.57
CA LEU A 138 0.03 4.08 -17.82
C LEU A 138 1.52 4.43 -18.06
N SER A 139 2.42 3.46 -17.93
CA SER A 139 3.86 3.70 -18.13
C SER A 139 4.18 4.16 -19.55
N ASP A 140 3.46 3.66 -20.56
CA ASP A 140 3.65 4.09 -21.95
C ASP A 140 3.25 5.55 -22.16
N GLN A 141 2.21 6.03 -21.47
CA GLN A 141 1.83 7.45 -21.48
C GLN A 141 2.83 8.34 -20.73
N LEU A 142 3.54 7.81 -19.74
CA LEU A 142 4.58 8.55 -18.99
C LEU A 142 5.91 8.66 -19.74
N LYS A 143 6.22 7.73 -20.67
CA LYS A 143 7.51 7.72 -21.40
C LYS A 143 7.89 9.04 -22.08
N PRO A 144 6.96 9.81 -22.70
CA PRO A 144 7.30 11.10 -23.28
C PRO A 144 7.74 12.15 -22.24
N LEU A 145 7.39 11.96 -20.97
CA LEU A 145 7.71 12.89 -19.88
C LEU A 145 9.13 12.63 -19.36
N THR A 146 10.14 13.05 -20.13
CA THR A 146 11.55 12.72 -19.87
C THR A 146 12.13 13.31 -18.59
N HIS A 147 11.45 14.28 -17.97
CA HIS A 147 11.80 14.84 -16.65
C HIS A 147 11.48 13.91 -15.50
N ILE A 148 10.51 12.98 -15.66
CA ILE A 148 10.23 11.95 -14.66
C ILE A 148 11.34 10.90 -14.70
N LYS A 149 12.09 10.78 -13.61
CA LYS A 149 13.24 9.87 -13.49
C LYS A 149 12.95 8.65 -12.62
N ARG A 150 11.98 8.77 -11.69
CA ARG A 150 11.69 7.75 -10.69
C ARG A 150 10.21 7.45 -10.62
N LEU A 151 9.88 6.16 -10.61
CA LEU A 151 8.55 5.67 -10.27
C LEU A 151 8.62 4.97 -8.91
N ARG A 152 7.76 5.39 -8.00
CA ARG A 152 7.65 4.81 -6.66
C ARG A 152 6.26 4.19 -6.49
N PHE A 153 6.21 2.92 -6.15
CA PHE A 153 4.98 2.17 -5.88
C PHE A 153 4.79 2.03 -4.38
N HIS A 154 3.69 2.58 -3.87
CA HIS A 154 3.25 2.35 -2.50
C HIS A 154 2.19 1.25 -2.53
N THR A 155 2.53 0.07 -2.02
CA THR A 155 1.70 -1.12 -2.17
C THR A 155 1.83 -2.07 -1.00
N ARG A 156 0.73 -2.72 -0.65
CA ARG A 156 0.71 -3.85 0.30
C ARG A 156 0.55 -5.20 -0.43
N LEU A 157 0.25 -5.17 -1.72
CA LEU A 157 -0.10 -6.38 -2.46
C LEU A 157 0.98 -7.47 -2.41
N PRO A 158 2.30 -7.19 -2.53
CA PRO A 158 3.31 -8.25 -2.42
C PRO A 158 3.32 -8.97 -1.07
N ILE A 159 2.79 -8.33 -0.02
CA ILE A 159 2.68 -8.90 1.33
C ILE A 159 1.42 -9.77 1.47
N VAL A 160 0.28 -9.34 0.90
CA VAL A 160 -1.01 -10.01 1.10
C VAL A 160 -1.40 -10.95 -0.04
N LEU A 161 -0.78 -10.78 -1.21
CA LEU A 161 -0.98 -11.58 -2.42
C LEU A 161 0.34 -11.64 -3.20
N PRO A 162 1.35 -12.41 -2.72
CA PRO A 162 2.68 -12.45 -3.34
C PRO A 162 2.66 -12.95 -4.79
N GLU A 163 1.67 -13.74 -5.19
CA GLU A 163 1.46 -14.23 -6.55
C GLU A 163 1.24 -13.09 -7.57
N ARG A 164 0.89 -11.89 -7.10
CA ARG A 164 0.79 -10.71 -7.96
C ARG A 164 2.14 -10.30 -8.57
N VAL A 165 3.24 -10.71 -7.95
CA VAL A 165 4.61 -10.50 -8.45
C VAL A 165 5.01 -11.71 -9.30
N ASP A 166 4.34 -11.87 -10.43
CA ASP A 166 4.58 -12.93 -11.42
C ASP A 166 5.66 -12.54 -12.44
N ALA A 167 5.96 -13.45 -13.36
CA ALA A 167 6.97 -13.24 -14.40
C ALA A 167 6.59 -12.10 -15.35
N GLU A 168 5.31 -12.00 -15.76
CA GLU A 168 4.84 -10.92 -16.63
C GLU A 168 5.07 -9.55 -15.99
N PHE A 169 4.81 -9.44 -14.67
CA PHE A 169 5.00 -8.21 -13.94
C PHE A 169 6.47 -7.83 -13.79
N THR A 170 7.34 -8.79 -13.44
CA THR A 170 8.78 -8.54 -13.29
C THR A 170 9.47 -8.23 -14.60
N ASP A 171 9.08 -8.89 -15.70
CA ASP A 171 9.59 -8.59 -17.05
C ASP A 171 9.18 -7.17 -17.48
N TRP A 172 7.94 -6.78 -17.21
CA TRP A 172 7.50 -5.41 -17.46
C TRP A 172 8.32 -4.41 -16.64
N LEU A 173 8.50 -4.63 -15.33
CA LEU A 173 9.29 -3.74 -14.47
C LEU A 173 10.71 -3.55 -15.02
N SER A 174 11.38 -4.65 -15.39
CA SER A 174 12.75 -4.63 -15.93
C SER A 174 12.86 -3.86 -17.24
N SER A 175 11.76 -3.70 -17.98
CA SER A 175 11.71 -2.96 -19.25
C SER A 175 11.53 -1.45 -19.08
N LEU A 176 11.24 -0.98 -17.87
CA LEU A 176 10.94 0.44 -17.62
C LEU A 176 12.21 1.28 -17.56
N PRO A 177 12.22 2.49 -18.19
CA PRO A 177 13.40 3.36 -18.22
C PRO A 177 13.54 4.23 -16.97
N TYR A 178 12.97 3.82 -15.84
CA TYR A 178 12.91 4.61 -14.61
C TYR A 178 13.72 3.96 -13.49
N GLN A 179 14.18 4.76 -12.53
CA GLN A 179 14.56 4.24 -11.23
C GLN A 179 13.29 3.74 -10.51
N LEU A 180 13.25 2.45 -10.20
CA LEU A 180 12.08 1.83 -9.57
C LEU A 180 12.27 1.76 -8.06
N VAL A 181 11.27 2.20 -7.32
CA VAL A 181 11.21 2.08 -5.86
C VAL A 181 9.88 1.45 -5.46
N PHE A 182 9.94 0.38 -4.70
CA PHE A 182 8.75 -0.21 -4.07
C PHE A 182 8.80 0.08 -2.58
N VAL A 183 7.77 0.72 -2.07
CA VAL A 183 7.55 0.90 -0.63
C VAL A 183 6.43 -0.06 -0.25
N VAL A 184 6.81 -1.20 0.31
CA VAL A 184 5.86 -2.21 0.78
C VAL A 184 5.42 -1.90 2.21
N HIS A 185 4.29 -2.47 2.62
CA HIS A 185 3.70 -2.21 3.92
C HIS A 185 3.57 -3.52 4.69
N ALA A 186 4.56 -3.86 5.51
CA ALA A 186 4.53 -4.92 6.49
C ALA A 186 4.68 -4.33 7.90
N ASN A 187 3.88 -4.78 8.84
CA ASN A 187 3.87 -4.30 10.23
C ASN A 187 4.38 -5.34 11.23
N HIS A 188 4.47 -6.62 10.83
CA HIS A 188 4.90 -7.69 11.72
C HIS A 188 5.72 -8.74 10.97
N ALA A 189 6.67 -9.38 11.66
CA ALA A 189 7.54 -10.42 11.08
C ALA A 189 6.78 -11.61 10.49
N ASN A 190 5.62 -11.96 11.06
CA ASN A 190 4.76 -13.05 10.60
C ASN A 190 4.13 -12.80 9.22
N GLU A 191 4.16 -11.57 8.71
CA GLU A 191 3.69 -11.24 7.35
C GLU A 191 4.73 -11.64 6.27
N LEU A 192 5.97 -11.98 6.67
CA LEU A 192 7.11 -12.26 5.78
C LEU A 192 7.39 -13.76 5.71
N ASP A 193 6.47 -14.54 5.16
CA ASP A 193 6.66 -15.97 4.89
C ASP A 193 7.51 -16.25 3.64
N GLY A 194 7.66 -17.52 3.26
CA GLY A 194 8.47 -17.94 2.11
C GLY A 194 7.99 -17.34 0.78
N PRO A 195 6.69 -17.46 0.42
CA PRO A 195 6.12 -16.84 -0.78
C PRO A 195 6.33 -15.33 -0.82
N VAL A 196 6.06 -14.60 0.26
CA VAL A 196 6.26 -13.14 0.36
C VAL A 196 7.72 -12.78 0.18
N THR A 197 8.63 -13.46 0.88
CA THR A 197 10.08 -13.25 0.73
C THR A 197 10.53 -13.46 -0.72
N SER A 198 10.00 -14.48 -1.40
CA SER A 198 10.32 -14.76 -2.80
C SER A 198 9.85 -13.66 -3.73
N ALA A 199 8.65 -13.13 -3.51
CA ALA A 199 8.09 -12.02 -4.28
C ALA A 199 8.89 -10.73 -4.09
N LEU A 200 9.27 -10.39 -2.85
CA LEU A 200 10.07 -9.20 -2.55
C LEU A 200 11.47 -9.28 -3.19
N ARG A 201 12.11 -10.44 -3.13
CA ARG A 201 13.38 -10.68 -3.83
C ARG A 201 13.24 -10.61 -5.36
N ALA A 202 12.09 -11.02 -5.91
CA ALA A 202 11.83 -10.91 -7.35
C ALA A 202 11.73 -9.45 -7.78
N LEU A 203 11.11 -8.57 -7.00
CA LEU A 203 11.12 -7.12 -7.24
C LEU A 203 12.55 -6.55 -7.26
N GLY A 204 13.38 -6.96 -6.29
CA GLY A 204 14.80 -6.55 -6.25
C GLY A 204 15.58 -7.02 -7.48
N ARG A 205 15.38 -8.27 -7.92
CA ARG A 205 16.01 -8.81 -9.14
C ARG A 205 15.54 -8.10 -10.41
N ALA A 206 14.33 -7.60 -10.43
CA ALA A 206 13.80 -6.77 -11.53
C ALA A 206 14.36 -5.34 -11.54
N GLY A 207 15.32 -5.01 -10.66
CA GLY A 207 15.99 -3.70 -10.61
C GLY A 207 15.35 -2.69 -9.69
N ALA A 208 14.37 -3.07 -8.87
CA ALA A 208 13.74 -2.16 -7.93
C ALA A 208 14.49 -2.08 -6.60
N THR A 209 14.58 -0.88 -6.03
CA THR A 209 14.88 -0.71 -4.61
C THR A 209 13.63 -1.00 -3.80
N VAL A 210 13.69 -1.96 -2.89
CA VAL A 210 12.55 -2.36 -2.07
C VAL A 210 12.73 -1.84 -0.64
N LEU A 211 11.78 -1.06 -0.20
CA LEU A 211 11.73 -0.40 1.10
C LEU A 211 10.48 -0.86 1.84
N ASN A 212 10.50 -0.87 3.16
CA ASN A 212 9.29 -1.10 3.96
C ASN A 212 8.93 0.14 4.77
N GLN A 213 7.65 0.47 4.80
CA GLN A 213 7.08 1.36 5.81
C GLN A 213 6.14 0.57 6.71
N SER A 214 6.30 0.78 8.02
CA SER A 214 5.45 0.20 9.06
C SER A 214 4.67 1.30 9.76
N VAL A 215 3.55 0.93 10.36
CA VAL A 215 2.82 1.79 11.31
C VAL A 215 2.93 1.14 12.68
N LEU A 216 3.25 1.93 13.70
CA LEU A 216 3.24 1.48 15.10
C LEU A 216 1.79 1.30 15.55
N LEU A 217 1.41 0.07 15.86
CA LEU A 217 0.05 -0.35 16.11
C LEU A 217 -0.04 -1.11 17.44
N LYS A 218 -0.87 -0.61 18.35
CA LYS A 218 -1.12 -1.24 19.65
C LYS A 218 -1.62 -2.66 19.49
N GLY A 219 -0.99 -3.59 20.20
CA GLY A 219 -1.31 -5.02 20.18
C GLY A 219 -0.90 -5.76 18.90
N VAL A 220 -0.08 -5.11 18.03
CA VAL A 220 0.45 -5.71 16.81
C VAL A 220 1.98 -5.75 16.82
N ASN A 221 2.61 -4.60 16.95
CA ASN A 221 4.05 -4.41 16.89
C ASN A 221 4.53 -3.32 17.85
N ASP A 222 3.84 -3.18 18.98
CA ASP A 222 4.09 -2.17 20.01
C ASP A 222 5.15 -2.60 21.05
N SER A 223 5.97 -3.59 20.70
CA SER A 223 7.16 -3.98 21.47
C SER A 223 8.45 -3.80 20.67
N SER A 224 9.57 -3.58 21.34
CA SER A 224 10.91 -3.52 20.73
C SER A 224 11.27 -4.83 20.04
N GLU A 225 10.86 -5.94 20.63
CA GLU A 225 11.10 -7.30 20.15
C GLU A 225 10.40 -7.55 18.80
N ASP A 226 9.13 -7.13 18.65
CA ASP A 226 8.38 -7.26 17.41
C ASP A 226 8.98 -6.41 16.30
N LEU A 227 9.39 -5.18 16.60
CA LEU A 227 10.03 -4.27 15.64
C LEU A 227 11.41 -4.76 15.21
N ALA A 228 12.20 -5.31 16.15
CA ALA A 228 13.48 -5.91 15.83
C ALA A 228 13.30 -7.15 14.95
N ALA A 229 12.40 -8.06 15.33
CA ALA A 229 12.09 -9.25 14.54
C ALA A 229 11.61 -8.91 13.12
N LEU A 230 10.76 -7.88 12.96
CA LEU A 230 10.33 -7.40 11.65
C LEU A 230 11.53 -6.89 10.84
N SER A 231 12.41 -6.10 11.45
CA SER A 231 13.58 -5.53 10.77
C SER A 231 14.51 -6.63 10.25
N GLU A 232 14.83 -7.63 11.07
CA GLU A 232 15.64 -8.79 10.67
C GLU A 232 15.00 -9.55 9.49
N ARG A 233 13.69 -9.82 9.57
CA ARG A 233 12.97 -10.53 8.49
C ARG A 233 12.93 -9.72 7.19
N LEU A 234 12.85 -8.39 7.28
CA LEU A 234 12.91 -7.50 6.12
C LEU A 234 14.30 -7.56 5.46
N PHE A 235 15.40 -7.49 6.23
CA PHE A 235 16.76 -7.64 5.72
C PHE A 235 16.95 -9.02 5.05
N ASP A 236 16.47 -10.09 5.66
CA ASP A 236 16.48 -11.43 5.08
C ASP A 236 15.75 -11.48 3.73
N ALA A 237 14.69 -10.72 3.57
CA ALA A 237 13.94 -10.62 2.32
C ALA A 237 14.57 -9.66 1.28
N GLY A 238 15.66 -8.96 1.61
CA GLY A 238 16.30 -7.97 0.76
C GLY A 238 15.56 -6.63 0.72
N VAL A 239 14.86 -6.31 1.80
CA VAL A 239 14.05 -5.09 1.97
C VAL A 239 14.67 -4.22 3.05
N LEU A 240 14.81 -2.93 2.80
CA LEU A 240 15.30 -2.00 3.80
C LEU A 240 14.14 -1.46 4.66
N PRO A 241 14.18 -1.56 5.99
CA PRO A 241 13.31 -0.79 6.87
C PRO A 241 13.51 0.69 6.58
N TYR A 242 12.41 1.42 6.27
CA TYR A 242 12.51 2.78 5.79
C TYR A 242 11.80 3.77 6.70
N TYR A 243 10.52 3.52 7.01
CA TYR A 243 9.75 4.32 7.94
C TYR A 243 9.06 3.46 8.99
N LEU A 244 9.05 3.95 10.22
CA LEU A 244 8.10 3.60 11.25
C LEU A 244 7.22 4.83 11.50
N HIS A 245 5.99 4.79 11.00
CA HIS A 245 5.01 5.86 11.20
C HIS A 245 4.30 5.66 12.53
N LEU A 246 4.00 6.75 13.20
CA LEU A 246 2.93 6.76 14.19
C LEU A 246 1.58 6.62 13.48
N LEU A 247 0.58 6.15 14.20
CA LEU A 247 -0.77 6.03 13.64
C LEU A 247 -1.31 7.40 13.25
N ASP A 248 -1.71 7.54 11.98
CA ASP A 248 -2.47 8.71 11.54
C ASP A 248 -3.83 8.71 12.24
N LYS A 249 -4.23 9.86 12.81
CA LYS A 249 -5.48 9.99 13.59
C LYS A 249 -6.71 10.01 12.68
N VAL A 250 -6.93 8.89 11.99
CA VAL A 250 -8.11 8.68 11.14
C VAL A 250 -9.25 8.09 11.95
N GLN A 251 -10.46 8.61 11.75
CA GLN A 251 -11.66 8.09 12.42
C GLN A 251 -11.82 6.58 12.18
N GLY A 252 -12.05 5.84 13.26
CA GLY A 252 -12.18 4.40 13.27
C GLY A 252 -10.87 3.63 13.45
N ALA A 253 -9.73 4.30 13.72
CA ALA A 253 -8.45 3.63 13.96
C ALA A 253 -7.89 3.84 15.38
N ALA A 254 -8.56 4.59 16.23
CA ALA A 254 -8.06 5.01 17.56
C ALA A 254 -7.63 3.86 18.48
N HIS A 255 -8.27 2.70 18.36
CA HIS A 255 -7.93 1.53 19.16
C HIS A 255 -6.54 0.94 18.88
N PHE A 256 -5.89 1.36 17.78
CA PHE A 256 -4.52 1.02 17.45
C PHE A 256 -3.48 2.04 17.95
N GLU A 257 -3.90 3.14 18.59
CA GLU A 257 -2.97 4.17 19.03
C GLU A 257 -2.03 3.63 20.12
N VAL A 258 -0.74 3.82 19.90
CA VAL A 258 0.31 3.61 20.90
C VAL A 258 0.65 4.97 21.46
N PRO A 259 0.47 5.21 22.77
CA PRO A 259 0.90 6.46 23.41
C PRO A 259 2.41 6.64 23.21
N VAL A 260 2.82 7.86 22.86
CA VAL A 260 4.23 8.26 22.78
C VAL A 260 4.44 9.27 23.91
N ASP A 261 5.21 8.89 24.92
CA ASP A 261 5.60 9.73 26.03
C ASP A 261 6.70 10.72 25.64
#